data_c944587888f3b06694372ae315a6695d
#
_entry.id   c944587888f3b06694372ae315a6695d
#
_cell.length_a   1.000
_cell.length_b   1.000
_cell.length_c   1.000
_cell.angle_alpha   90.00
_cell.angle_beta   90.00
_cell.angle_gamma   90.00
#
_symmetry.space_group_name_H-M   'P 1'
#
loop_
_entity.id
_entity.type
_entity.pdbx_description
1 polymer ?
#
loop_
_entity_poly.entity_id
_entity_poly.type
_entity_poly.pdbx_seq_one_letter_code
_entity_poly.pdbx_strand_id
1 'polypeptide(L)'
;MEVLDAQHLVSHVYPYNHTFINDCTTLGATKARVHEDNAERNGMDDDILEQYRREAAAAMEVEAKARIAETTDVEHDEILRNTSLTEIDDLVPALLARLGQVRAALDGHGGGISVTDSQQKEEGLHLVLDLTGACLSCGAAPGTLEGVKNDLEADNEIAKVDFCSSLLDTFDELGREFILAHGKVDFV
;
A
#
# COMPACT_ATOMS: atom_id res chain seq x y z
N MET A 1 -27.34 -6.04 43.14
CA MET A 1 -27.16 -4.61 43.00
C MET A 1 -25.84 -4.30 43.70
N GLU A 2 -24.74 -4.62 43.04
CA GLU A 2 -23.37 -4.35 43.49
C GLU A 2 -22.55 -3.90 42.32
N VAL A 3 -22.02 -2.69 42.47
CA VAL A 3 -21.14 -2.01 41.52
C VAL A 3 -19.75 -2.58 41.77
N LEU A 4 -19.15 -3.29 40.81
CA LEU A 4 -17.77 -3.73 40.87
C LEU A 4 -16.87 -2.75 40.14
N ASP A 5 -16.02 -2.16 40.92
CA ASP A 5 -14.98 -1.18 40.70
C ASP A 5 -13.88 -1.73 39.78
N ALA A 6 -13.60 -1.01 38.72
CA ALA A 6 -12.54 -1.33 37.76
C ALA A 6 -11.29 -0.48 38.05
N GLN A 7 -10.50 -0.88 39.05
CA GLN A 7 -9.16 -0.33 39.27
C GLN A 7 -8.18 -1.46 39.60
N HIS A 8 -7.49 -1.99 38.59
CA HIS A 8 -6.14 -2.54 38.72
C HIS A 8 -5.56 -2.84 37.33
N LEU A 9 -4.90 -1.89 36.73
CA LEU A 9 -3.92 -2.13 35.68
C LEU A 9 -2.59 -1.53 36.08
N VAL A 10 -1.74 -2.45 36.50
CA VAL A 10 -0.39 -2.26 36.99
C VAL A 10 0.51 -1.73 35.87
N SER A 11 1.07 -0.57 36.14
CA SER A 11 2.18 0.03 35.41
C SER A 11 3.45 -0.81 35.59
N HIS A 12 3.95 -1.42 34.51
CA HIS A 12 5.33 -1.89 34.46
C HIS A 12 6.22 -0.80 33.88
N VAL A 13 6.86 -0.08 34.81
CA VAL A 13 7.95 0.86 34.54
C VAL A 13 9.23 0.05 34.43
N TYR A 14 9.89 0.12 33.27
CA TYR A 14 11.26 -0.37 33.10
C TYR A 14 12.24 0.65 33.72
N PRO A 15 13.16 0.22 34.58
CA PRO A 15 14.19 1.11 35.11
C PRO A 15 15.30 1.32 34.08
N TYR A 16 15.49 2.54 33.66
CA TYR A 16 16.68 3.00 32.96
C TYR A 16 17.84 3.09 33.99
N ASN A 17 18.83 2.24 33.82
CA ASN A 17 20.05 2.31 34.62
C ASN A 17 21.11 3.11 33.84
N HIS A 18 21.28 4.35 34.20
CA HIS A 18 22.45 5.16 33.87
C HIS A 18 23.62 4.77 34.75
N THR A 19 24.63 4.13 34.19
CA THR A 19 25.97 4.14 34.82
C THR A 19 26.95 4.63 33.76
N PHE A 20 27.34 5.89 33.91
CA PHE A 20 28.51 6.46 33.26
C PHE A 20 29.77 5.84 33.93
N ILE A 21 30.63 5.21 33.13
CA ILE A 21 32.04 5.09 33.47
C ILE A 21 32.84 5.48 32.22
N ASN A 22 33.45 6.66 32.32
CA ASN A 22 34.57 7.07 31.48
C ASN A 22 35.77 6.18 31.86
N ASP A 23 36.33 5.46 30.91
CA ASP A 23 37.75 5.17 30.93
C ASP A 23 38.26 5.09 29.48
N CYS A 24 39.05 6.10 29.18
CA CYS A 24 39.65 6.32 27.87
C CYS A 24 41.13 5.99 28.00
N THR A 25 41.52 4.74 27.69
CA THR A 25 42.87 4.41 27.24
C THR A 25 43.00 2.91 26.91
N THR A 26 42.74 2.55 25.67
CA THR A 26 43.47 1.53 24.88
C THR A 26 42.88 1.48 23.46
N LEU A 27 43.31 2.45 22.68
CA LEU A 27 42.98 2.53 21.26
C LEU A 27 44.12 1.86 20.45
N GLY A 28 43.82 0.76 19.76
CA GLY A 28 44.69 0.33 18.70
C GLY A 28 44.40 -1.00 17.99
N ALA A 29 43.68 -1.95 18.64
CA ALA A 29 43.56 -3.30 18.07
C ALA A 29 42.12 -3.83 17.89
N THR A 30 41.11 -3.09 18.30
CA THR A 30 39.72 -3.57 18.30
C THR A 30 38.86 -3.01 17.17
N LYS A 31 39.37 -2.04 16.41
CA LYS A 31 38.55 -1.36 15.38
C LYS A 31 38.32 -2.19 14.10
N ALA A 32 39.21 -3.14 13.78
CA ALA A 32 39.08 -3.98 12.59
C ALA A 32 38.07 -5.12 12.81
N ARG A 33 38.08 -5.78 13.98
CA ARG A 33 37.15 -6.89 14.28
C ARG A 33 35.70 -6.44 14.47
N VAL A 34 35.46 -5.26 15.01
CA VAL A 34 34.10 -4.73 15.19
C VAL A 34 33.45 -4.37 13.86
N HIS A 35 34.23 -4.06 12.81
CA HIS A 35 33.69 -3.79 11.48
C HIS A 35 33.31 -5.07 10.72
N GLU A 36 34.04 -6.17 10.88
CA GLU A 36 33.71 -7.47 10.26
C GLU A 36 32.48 -8.11 10.95
N ASP A 37 32.42 -8.09 12.26
CA ASP A 37 31.29 -8.62 13.04
C ASP A 37 29.98 -7.80 12.82
N ASN A 38 30.06 -6.53 12.43
CA ASN A 38 28.91 -5.72 12.08
C ASN A 38 28.44 -5.98 10.64
N ALA A 39 29.33 -6.30 9.71
CA ALA A 39 28.96 -6.64 8.35
C ALA A 39 28.21 -7.99 8.29
N GLU A 40 28.66 -8.98 9.03
CA GLU A 40 27.98 -10.29 9.12
C GLU A 40 26.62 -10.19 9.84
N ARG A 41 26.50 -9.38 10.89
CA ARG A 41 25.22 -9.13 11.56
C ARG A 41 24.22 -8.36 10.70
N ASN A 42 24.67 -7.37 9.94
CA ASN A 42 23.80 -6.63 9.03
C ASN A 42 23.26 -7.53 7.91
N GLY A 43 24.08 -8.43 7.36
CA GLY A 43 23.62 -9.35 6.32
C GLY A 43 22.58 -10.37 6.81
N MET A 44 22.75 -10.88 8.04
CA MET A 44 21.78 -11.80 8.64
C MET A 44 20.46 -11.08 9.03
N ASP A 45 20.55 -9.85 9.51
CA ASP A 45 19.37 -9.03 9.82
C ASP A 45 18.59 -8.65 8.54
N ASP A 46 19.29 -8.40 7.43
CA ASP A 46 18.67 -8.08 6.14
C ASP A 46 17.92 -9.27 5.54
N ASP A 47 18.50 -10.49 5.63
CA ASP A 47 17.85 -11.72 5.17
C ASP A 47 16.59 -12.03 5.99
N ILE A 48 16.65 -11.88 7.30
CA ILE A 48 15.51 -12.08 8.20
C ILE A 48 14.42 -11.03 7.90
N LEU A 49 14.80 -9.78 7.72
CA LEU A 49 13.88 -8.71 7.40
C LEU A 49 13.17 -8.95 6.05
N GLU A 50 13.90 -9.44 5.06
CA GLU A 50 13.35 -9.78 3.76
C GLU A 50 12.41 -11.00 3.84
N GLN A 51 12.72 -11.98 4.69
CA GLN A 51 11.81 -13.10 4.95
C GLN A 51 10.49 -12.60 5.58
N TYR A 52 10.56 -11.75 6.61
CA TYR A 52 9.35 -11.17 7.23
C TYR A 52 8.52 -10.35 6.26
N ARG A 53 9.16 -9.57 5.38
CA ARG A 53 8.45 -8.82 4.32
C ARG A 53 7.68 -9.75 3.38
N ARG A 54 8.29 -10.84 2.95
CA ARG A 54 7.65 -11.84 2.08
C ARG A 54 6.49 -12.54 2.77
N GLU A 55 6.69 -12.95 4.01
CA GLU A 55 5.63 -13.61 4.81
C GLU A 55 4.45 -12.64 5.06
N ALA A 56 4.74 -11.39 5.40
CA ALA A 56 3.72 -10.36 5.59
C ALA A 56 2.96 -10.08 4.28
N ALA A 57 3.65 -9.94 3.16
CA ALA A 57 3.03 -9.72 1.86
C ALA A 57 2.11 -10.89 1.45
N ALA A 58 2.57 -12.13 1.66
CA ALA A 58 1.76 -13.32 1.39
C ALA A 58 0.51 -13.40 2.27
N ALA A 59 0.65 -13.07 3.56
CA ALA A 59 -0.49 -13.03 4.48
C ALA A 59 -1.51 -11.94 4.09
N MET A 60 -1.04 -10.76 3.72
CA MET A 60 -1.90 -9.68 3.23
C MET A 60 -2.63 -10.04 1.94
N GLU A 61 -1.98 -10.75 1.03
CA GLU A 61 -2.59 -11.22 -0.22
C GLU A 61 -3.72 -12.23 0.05
N VAL A 62 -3.51 -13.19 0.96
CA VAL A 62 -4.54 -14.16 1.35
C VAL A 62 -5.73 -13.47 1.99
N GLU A 63 -5.50 -12.52 2.89
CA GLU A 63 -6.56 -11.77 3.55
C GLU A 63 -7.33 -10.88 2.56
N ALA A 64 -6.64 -10.21 1.64
CA ALA A 64 -7.27 -9.41 0.61
C ALA A 64 -8.18 -10.25 -0.29
N LYS A 65 -7.73 -11.42 -0.74
CA LYS A 65 -8.54 -12.35 -1.54
C LYS A 65 -9.78 -12.82 -0.79
N ALA A 66 -9.66 -13.12 0.51
CA ALA A 66 -10.79 -13.52 1.33
C ALA A 66 -11.84 -12.39 1.45
N ARG A 67 -11.41 -11.15 1.69
CA ARG A 67 -12.28 -9.98 1.77
C ARG A 67 -12.99 -9.68 0.46
N ILE A 68 -12.28 -9.75 -0.66
CA ILE A 68 -12.87 -9.58 -1.99
C ILE A 68 -13.95 -10.64 -2.22
N ALA A 69 -13.67 -11.91 -1.91
CA ALA A 69 -14.63 -13.00 -2.07
C ALA A 69 -15.89 -12.87 -1.19
N GLU A 70 -15.81 -12.15 -0.06
CA GLU A 70 -16.96 -11.85 0.80
C GLU A 70 -17.85 -10.72 0.27
N THR A 71 -17.27 -9.79 -0.49
CA THR A 71 -17.95 -8.54 -0.92
C THR A 71 -18.35 -8.54 -2.37
N THR A 72 -17.80 -9.45 -3.19
CA THR A 72 -18.02 -9.47 -4.64
C THR A 72 -18.51 -10.82 -5.15
N ASP A 73 -19.16 -10.81 -6.31
CA ASP A 73 -19.47 -12.01 -7.06
C ASP A 73 -18.22 -12.46 -7.84
N VAL A 74 -17.53 -13.45 -7.30
CA VAL A 74 -16.26 -13.95 -7.83
C VAL A 74 -16.41 -14.49 -9.25
N GLU A 75 -17.55 -15.14 -9.56
CA GLU A 75 -17.82 -15.68 -10.91
C GLU A 75 -17.99 -14.53 -11.91
N HIS A 76 -18.69 -13.49 -11.52
CA HIS A 76 -18.85 -12.30 -12.35
C HIS A 76 -17.53 -11.54 -12.58
N ASP A 77 -16.75 -11.36 -11.52
CA ASP A 77 -15.41 -10.75 -11.60
C ASP A 77 -14.47 -11.56 -12.53
N GLU A 78 -14.57 -12.90 -12.50
CA GLU A 78 -13.78 -13.75 -13.39
C GLU A 78 -14.18 -13.58 -14.87
N ILE A 79 -15.47 -13.47 -15.15
CA ILE A 79 -15.98 -13.16 -16.50
C ILE A 79 -15.45 -11.80 -16.96
N LEU A 80 -15.58 -10.76 -16.13
CA LEU A 80 -15.10 -9.41 -16.45
C LEU A 80 -13.59 -9.36 -16.70
N ARG A 81 -12.83 -10.12 -15.93
CA ARG A 81 -11.36 -10.21 -16.08
C ARG A 81 -10.93 -10.88 -17.37
N ASN A 82 -11.73 -11.84 -17.85
CA ASN A 82 -11.45 -12.58 -19.08
C ASN A 82 -12.09 -11.95 -20.35
N THR A 83 -12.90 -10.90 -20.17
CA THR A 83 -13.49 -10.16 -21.29
C THR A 83 -12.60 -8.99 -21.66
N SER A 84 -12.37 -8.76 -22.97
CA SER A 84 -11.58 -7.62 -23.42
C SER A 84 -12.22 -6.30 -23.02
N LEU A 85 -11.40 -5.35 -22.54
CA LEU A 85 -11.86 -4.02 -22.13
C LEU A 85 -12.48 -3.23 -23.29
N THR A 86 -12.11 -3.54 -24.53
CA THR A 86 -12.69 -2.93 -25.72
C THR A 86 -14.12 -3.40 -26.04
N GLU A 87 -14.57 -4.49 -25.43
CA GLU A 87 -15.91 -5.06 -25.61
C GLU A 87 -16.88 -4.69 -24.48
N ILE A 88 -16.40 -3.94 -23.48
CA ILE A 88 -17.15 -3.60 -22.27
C ILE A 88 -17.54 -2.13 -22.31
N ASP A 89 -18.84 -1.85 -22.23
CA ASP A 89 -19.37 -0.48 -22.21
C ASP A 89 -19.07 0.27 -20.90
N ASP A 90 -19.22 -0.42 -19.75
CA ASP A 90 -18.89 0.12 -18.43
C ASP A 90 -17.56 -0.46 -17.93
N LEU A 91 -16.51 0.34 -18.02
CA LEU A 91 -15.16 -0.08 -17.66
C LEU A 91 -14.97 -0.26 -16.14
N VAL A 92 -15.72 0.47 -15.31
CA VAL A 92 -15.45 0.50 -13.87
C VAL A 92 -15.49 -0.87 -13.20
N PRO A 93 -16.54 -1.71 -13.39
CA PRO A 93 -16.56 -3.06 -12.85
C PRO A 93 -15.42 -3.94 -13.36
N ALA A 94 -15.08 -3.82 -14.65
CA ALA A 94 -14.01 -4.60 -15.25
C ALA A 94 -12.62 -4.21 -14.75
N LEU A 95 -12.38 -2.92 -14.52
CA LEU A 95 -11.15 -2.41 -13.91
C LEU A 95 -11.06 -2.84 -12.44
N LEU A 96 -12.16 -2.73 -11.68
CA LEU A 96 -12.22 -3.22 -10.31
C LEU A 96 -11.92 -4.72 -10.23
N ALA A 97 -12.42 -5.55 -11.14
CA ALA A 97 -12.15 -6.98 -11.19
C ALA A 97 -10.66 -7.31 -11.43
N ARG A 98 -9.91 -6.41 -12.06
CA ARG A 98 -8.45 -6.54 -12.32
C ARG A 98 -7.55 -6.08 -11.18
N LEU A 99 -8.11 -5.35 -10.20
CA LEU A 99 -7.35 -4.92 -9.03
C LEU A 99 -7.03 -6.10 -8.10
N GLY A 100 -5.83 -6.06 -7.53
CA GLY A 100 -5.36 -7.01 -6.53
C GLY A 100 -5.70 -6.57 -5.09
N GLN A 101 -4.66 -6.43 -4.26
CA GLN A 101 -4.83 -6.09 -2.84
C GLN A 101 -5.52 -4.73 -2.63
N VAL A 102 -5.30 -3.78 -3.52
CA VAL A 102 -5.91 -2.44 -3.44
C VAL A 102 -7.43 -2.51 -3.51
N ARG A 103 -8.00 -3.52 -4.21
CA ARG A 103 -9.45 -3.75 -4.26
C ARG A 103 -10.06 -3.96 -2.88
N ALA A 104 -9.44 -4.78 -2.05
CA ALA A 104 -9.92 -5.03 -0.69
C ALA A 104 -9.94 -3.76 0.19
N ALA A 105 -8.97 -2.86 -0.05
CA ALA A 105 -8.93 -1.57 0.64
C ALA A 105 -10.05 -0.64 0.15
N LEU A 106 -10.30 -0.57 -1.16
CA LEU A 106 -11.39 0.21 -1.73
C LEU A 106 -12.75 -0.26 -1.19
N ASP A 107 -13.06 -1.56 -1.32
CA ASP A 107 -14.34 -2.14 -0.90
C ASP A 107 -14.53 -2.01 0.62
N GLY A 108 -13.48 -2.28 1.41
CA GLY A 108 -13.53 -2.23 2.88
C GLY A 108 -13.75 -0.85 3.47
N HIS A 109 -13.42 0.20 2.74
CA HIS A 109 -13.56 1.60 3.18
C HIS A 109 -14.70 2.35 2.47
N GLY A 110 -15.45 1.68 1.60
CA GLY A 110 -16.51 2.33 0.81
C GLY A 110 -15.95 3.35 -0.19
N GLY A 111 -14.74 3.10 -0.67
CA GLY A 111 -14.12 3.83 -1.77
C GLY A 111 -14.35 3.13 -3.10
N GLY A 112 -13.86 3.76 -4.16
CA GLY A 112 -13.93 3.22 -5.51
C GLY A 112 -13.12 4.06 -6.49
N ILE A 113 -13.25 3.71 -7.76
CA ILE A 113 -12.66 4.44 -8.88
C ILE A 113 -13.77 4.89 -9.83
N SER A 114 -13.49 5.93 -10.60
CA SER A 114 -14.28 6.31 -11.78
C SER A 114 -13.36 6.57 -12.95
N VAL A 115 -13.86 6.35 -14.17
CA VAL A 115 -13.14 6.63 -15.41
C VAL A 115 -13.56 8.01 -15.90
N THR A 116 -12.60 8.95 -15.93
CA THR A 116 -12.82 10.31 -16.42
C THR A 116 -12.60 10.39 -17.91
N ASP A 117 -11.59 9.69 -18.44
CA ASP A 117 -11.31 9.57 -19.86
C ASP A 117 -10.71 8.19 -20.18
N SER A 118 -10.96 7.71 -21.40
CA SER A 118 -10.38 6.46 -21.89
C SER A 118 -10.08 6.57 -23.38
N GLN A 119 -8.86 6.23 -23.79
CA GLN A 119 -8.40 6.33 -25.17
C GLN A 119 -7.70 5.05 -25.58
N GLN A 120 -8.20 4.38 -26.63
CA GLN A 120 -7.51 3.27 -27.25
C GLN A 120 -6.38 3.80 -28.14
N LYS A 121 -5.15 3.35 -27.86
CA LYS A 121 -3.94 3.64 -28.64
C LYS A 121 -3.30 2.37 -29.17
N GLU A 122 -2.24 2.51 -29.97
CA GLU A 122 -1.54 1.37 -30.55
C GLU A 122 -0.91 0.45 -29.49
N GLU A 123 -0.40 1.03 -28.41
CA GLU A 123 0.22 0.33 -27.29
C GLU A 123 -0.77 -0.26 -26.27
N GLY A 124 -2.04 0.12 -26.33
CA GLY A 124 -3.09 -0.32 -25.41
C GLY A 124 -4.01 0.81 -24.95
N LEU A 125 -4.82 0.55 -23.96
CA LEU A 125 -5.77 1.50 -23.39
C LEU A 125 -5.06 2.48 -22.45
N HIS A 126 -5.25 3.78 -22.69
CA HIS A 126 -4.86 4.85 -21.80
C HIS A 126 -6.07 5.32 -21.00
N LEU A 127 -5.94 5.31 -19.69
CA LEU A 127 -7.01 5.65 -18.75
C LEU A 127 -6.67 6.90 -17.96
N VAL A 128 -7.65 7.75 -17.76
CA VAL A 128 -7.62 8.81 -16.74
C VAL A 128 -8.67 8.47 -15.69
N LEU A 129 -8.21 8.23 -14.47
CA LEU A 129 -9.04 7.79 -13.37
C LEU A 129 -9.20 8.88 -12.31
N ASP A 130 -10.27 8.76 -11.54
CA ASP A 130 -10.49 9.51 -10.30
C ASP A 130 -10.85 8.52 -9.20
N LEU A 131 -10.61 8.89 -7.94
CA LEU A 131 -11.07 8.15 -6.79
C LEU A 131 -12.47 8.61 -6.38
N THR A 132 -13.24 7.71 -5.77
CA THR A 132 -14.59 8.02 -5.29
C THR A 132 -14.78 7.59 -3.84
N GLY A 133 -15.86 8.08 -3.22
CA GLY A 133 -16.24 7.69 -1.87
C GLY A 133 -15.22 8.07 -0.80
N ALA A 134 -15.01 7.19 0.17
CA ALA A 134 -14.13 7.45 1.31
C ALA A 134 -12.64 7.60 0.96
N CYS A 135 -12.23 7.20 -0.24
CA CYS A 135 -10.84 7.36 -0.70
C CYS A 135 -10.42 8.83 -0.79
N LEU A 136 -11.35 9.72 -1.11
CA LEU A 136 -11.10 11.18 -1.21
C LEU A 136 -10.72 11.82 0.12
N SER A 137 -11.10 11.21 1.25
CA SER A 137 -10.85 11.74 2.59
C SER A 137 -9.79 10.94 3.37
N CYS A 138 -9.17 9.95 2.72
CA CYS A 138 -8.26 9.02 3.37
C CYS A 138 -6.81 9.46 3.22
N GLY A 139 -6.09 9.62 4.33
CA GLY A 139 -4.65 9.92 4.30
C GLY A 139 -3.77 8.82 3.68
N ALA A 140 -4.34 7.64 3.37
CA ALA A 140 -3.65 6.55 2.67
C ALA A 140 -3.74 6.64 1.14
N ALA A 141 -4.39 7.67 0.60
CA ALA A 141 -4.61 7.84 -0.84
C ALA A 141 -3.34 7.72 -1.71
N PRO A 142 -2.14 8.21 -1.31
CA PRO A 142 -0.94 8.04 -2.12
C PRO A 142 -0.63 6.58 -2.44
N GLY A 143 -0.70 5.69 -1.43
CA GLY A 143 -0.50 4.26 -1.62
C GLY A 143 -1.61 3.59 -2.42
N THR A 144 -2.85 4.08 -2.29
CA THR A 144 -3.99 3.60 -3.08
C THR A 144 -3.83 3.94 -4.56
N LEU A 145 -3.41 5.17 -4.90
CA LEU A 145 -3.17 5.59 -6.28
C LEU A 145 -2.07 4.75 -6.94
N GLU A 146 -0.94 4.58 -6.26
CA GLU A 146 0.16 3.75 -6.76
C GLU A 146 -0.29 2.28 -6.92
N GLY A 147 -1.06 1.75 -5.98
CA GLY A 147 -1.60 0.39 -6.05
C GLY A 147 -2.54 0.20 -7.23
N VAL A 148 -3.50 1.11 -7.43
CA VAL A 148 -4.42 1.08 -8.59
C VAL A 148 -3.65 1.15 -9.91
N LYS A 149 -2.69 2.07 -10.04
CA LYS A 149 -1.85 2.19 -11.23
C LYS A 149 -1.09 0.91 -11.51
N ASN A 150 -0.38 0.37 -10.52
CA ASN A 150 0.45 -0.81 -10.69
C ASN A 150 -0.37 -2.06 -11.04
N ASP A 151 -1.53 -2.26 -10.38
CA ASP A 151 -2.40 -3.41 -10.64
C ASP A 151 -2.98 -3.35 -12.05
N LEU A 152 -3.44 -2.18 -12.50
CA LEU A 152 -4.04 -2.01 -13.83
C LEU A 152 -3.00 -2.04 -14.94
N GLU A 153 -1.84 -1.40 -14.79
CA GLU A 153 -0.76 -1.43 -15.79
C GLU A 153 -0.07 -2.81 -15.88
N ALA A 154 -0.35 -3.73 -14.96
CA ALA A 154 0.05 -5.13 -15.09
C ALA A 154 -0.81 -5.92 -16.09
N ASP A 155 -2.00 -5.41 -16.46
CA ASP A 155 -2.85 -5.99 -17.51
C ASP A 155 -2.33 -5.59 -18.90
N ASN A 156 -2.21 -6.56 -19.80
CA ASN A 156 -1.67 -6.35 -21.13
C ASN A 156 -2.54 -5.44 -22.03
N GLU A 157 -3.80 -5.22 -21.69
CA GLU A 157 -4.69 -4.33 -22.43
C GLU A 157 -4.53 -2.87 -22.02
N ILE A 158 -3.91 -2.58 -20.86
CA ILE A 158 -3.77 -1.25 -20.30
C ILE A 158 -2.31 -0.78 -20.42
N ALA A 159 -2.09 0.21 -21.25
CA ALA A 159 -0.75 0.75 -21.48
C ALA A 159 -0.38 1.85 -20.49
N LYS A 160 -1.36 2.62 -20.00
CA LYS A 160 -1.10 3.75 -19.10
C LYS A 160 -2.31 4.08 -18.24
N VAL A 161 -2.03 4.41 -16.96
CA VAL A 161 -3.00 4.95 -16.01
C VAL A 161 -2.51 6.27 -15.46
N ASP A 162 -3.28 7.33 -15.72
CA ASP A 162 -3.11 8.66 -15.16
C ASP A 162 -4.29 8.97 -14.23
N PHE A 163 -4.14 9.98 -13.38
CA PHE A 163 -5.21 10.44 -12.50
C PHE A 163 -5.64 11.85 -12.83
N CYS A 164 -6.92 12.15 -12.59
CA CYS A 164 -7.44 13.49 -12.81
C CYS A 164 -6.76 14.49 -11.87
N SER A 165 -6.31 15.64 -12.42
CA SER A 165 -5.62 16.66 -11.62
C SER A 165 -6.53 17.29 -10.54
N SER A 166 -7.86 17.27 -10.71
CA SER A 166 -8.82 17.67 -9.69
C SER A 166 -8.73 16.88 -8.40
N LEU A 167 -8.21 15.63 -8.46
CA LEU A 167 -7.98 14.80 -7.29
C LEU A 167 -6.97 15.44 -6.32
N LEU A 168 -5.99 16.19 -6.83
CA LEU A 168 -5.02 16.91 -6.01
C LEU A 168 -5.66 17.96 -5.09
N ASP A 169 -6.83 18.48 -5.45
CA ASP A 169 -7.53 19.47 -4.65
C ASP A 169 -8.28 18.87 -3.45
N THR A 170 -8.39 17.55 -3.41
CA THR A 170 -9.00 16.80 -2.29
C THR A 170 -8.03 16.54 -1.14
N PHE A 171 -6.71 16.65 -1.38
CA PHE A 171 -5.68 16.44 -0.37
C PHE A 171 -5.35 17.75 0.35
N ASP A 172 -4.93 17.62 1.61
CA ASP A 172 -4.31 18.73 2.32
C ASP A 172 -2.95 19.10 1.68
N GLU A 173 -2.41 20.25 2.07
CA GLU A 173 -1.18 20.78 1.49
C GLU A 173 0.00 19.77 1.63
N LEU A 174 0.12 19.13 2.78
CA LEU A 174 1.19 18.16 3.05
C LEU A 174 1.02 16.88 2.22
N GLY A 175 -0.20 16.35 2.14
CA GLY A 175 -0.52 15.18 1.32
C GLY A 175 -0.27 15.43 -0.17
N ARG A 176 -0.65 16.62 -0.66
CA ARG A 176 -0.40 17.06 -2.03
C ARG A 176 1.09 17.16 -2.35
N GLU A 177 1.87 17.82 -1.48
CA GLU A 177 3.33 17.90 -1.65
C GLU A 177 3.97 16.51 -1.64
N PHE A 178 3.53 15.63 -0.73
CA PHE A 178 4.05 14.26 -0.62
C PHE A 178 3.78 13.46 -1.90
N ILE A 179 2.55 13.50 -2.43
CA ILE A 179 2.18 12.80 -3.67
C ILE A 179 3.00 13.32 -4.85
N LEU A 180 3.13 14.62 -5.00
CA LEU A 180 3.87 15.23 -6.11
C LEU A 180 5.39 14.97 -6.02
N ALA A 181 5.94 14.87 -4.81
CA ALA A 181 7.37 14.65 -4.62
C ALA A 181 7.78 13.16 -4.65
N HIS A 182 6.90 12.26 -4.21
CA HIS A 182 7.24 10.85 -3.97
C HIS A 182 6.29 9.86 -4.63
N GLY A 183 5.11 10.30 -5.06
CA GLY A 183 4.16 9.47 -5.78
C GLY A 183 4.69 9.07 -7.16
N LYS A 184 4.53 7.81 -7.52
CA LYS A 184 4.86 7.28 -8.85
C LYS A 184 3.63 7.30 -9.76
N VAL A 185 2.84 8.35 -9.65
CA VAL A 185 1.61 8.55 -10.40
C VAL A 185 1.63 9.88 -11.12
N ASP A 186 1.00 9.94 -12.29
CA ASP A 186 0.90 11.12 -13.12
C ASP A 186 -0.51 11.70 -13.03
N PHE A 187 -0.61 13.03 -13.05
CA PHE A 187 -1.88 13.76 -13.02
C PHE A 187 -2.04 14.57 -14.31
N VAL A 188 -3.24 14.52 -14.88
CA VAL A 188 -3.59 15.19 -16.15
C VAL A 188 -4.88 16.01 -16.02
#